data_a9072fdcfbfedeb26c1f054b52f6e29f
#
_entry.id   a9072fdcfbfedeb26c1f054b52f6e29f
#
_cell.length_a   1.000
_cell.length_b   1.000
_cell.length_c   1.000
_cell.angle_alpha   90.00
_cell.angle_beta   90.00
_cell.angle_gamma   90.00
#
_symmetry.space_group_name_H-M   'P 1'
#
loop_
_entity.id
_entity.type
_entity.pdbx_description
1 polymer ?
#
loop_
_entity_poly.entity_id
_entity_poly.type
_entity_poly.pdbx_seq_one_letter_code
_entity_poly.pdbx_strand_id
1 'polypeptide(L)'
;MKRIPKYIKQFMGADFRSTEGVDASFELSDFKKTDFDCGIIGKRKGCYIISSPTKQIEYANGKKSSIIYIGCSDDLLRRLRDEHYMKHYRVLENDKDFGIYKNYVRMMSDKYQYMLYYGCHVDVFYCKGNQLSKNFESTLLASFYDTFRCTPVGNAARSNRVEKE
;
A
#
# COMPACT_ATOMS: atom_id res chain seq x y z
N MET A 1 -19.65 4.88 -0.11
CA MET A 1 -18.58 4.23 -0.91
C MET A 1 -18.01 5.24 -1.89
N LYS A 2 -16.69 5.44 -1.87
CA LYS A 2 -16.03 6.36 -2.81
C LYS A 2 -15.75 5.64 -4.13
N ARG A 3 -15.86 6.36 -5.25
CA ARG A 3 -15.56 5.81 -6.59
C ARG A 3 -14.12 5.32 -6.66
N ILE A 4 -13.89 4.16 -7.31
CA ILE A 4 -12.54 3.63 -7.51
C ILE A 4 -11.70 4.63 -8.30
N PRO A 5 -10.51 5.01 -7.80
CA PRO A 5 -9.59 5.88 -8.53
C PRO A 5 -9.18 5.31 -9.89
N LYS A 6 -8.94 6.20 -10.85
CA LYS A 6 -8.58 5.80 -12.23
C LYS A 6 -7.31 4.93 -12.27
N TYR A 7 -6.32 5.22 -11.43
CA TYR A 7 -5.06 4.49 -11.38
C TYR A 7 -5.21 3.03 -10.89
N ILE A 8 -6.20 2.77 -10.04
CA ILE A 8 -6.53 1.40 -9.61
C ILE A 8 -7.23 0.66 -10.74
N LYS A 9 -8.12 1.32 -11.48
CA LYS A 9 -8.82 0.72 -12.64
C LYS A 9 -7.88 0.27 -13.75
N GLN A 10 -6.70 0.85 -13.85
CA GLN A 10 -5.74 0.51 -14.91
C GLN A 10 -5.24 -0.94 -14.83
N PHE A 11 -5.25 -1.56 -13.66
CA PHE A 11 -4.77 -2.93 -13.48
C PHE A 11 -5.80 -3.90 -12.92
N MET A 12 -6.95 -3.40 -12.46
CA MET A 12 -8.05 -4.25 -12.04
C MET A 12 -8.72 -4.85 -13.27
N GLY A 13 -8.58 -6.17 -13.43
CA GLY A 13 -9.25 -6.90 -14.50
C GLY A 13 -10.78 -6.88 -14.38
N ALA A 14 -11.46 -7.29 -15.45
CA ALA A 14 -12.93 -7.35 -15.54
C ALA A 14 -13.58 -8.20 -14.45
N ASP A 15 -12.84 -9.15 -13.87
CA ASP A 15 -13.32 -10.05 -12.82
C ASP A 15 -13.32 -9.44 -11.42
N PHE A 16 -12.78 -8.23 -11.28
CA PHE A 16 -12.79 -7.50 -10.01
C PHE A 16 -14.17 -6.87 -9.75
N ARG A 17 -15.21 -7.73 -9.77
CA ARG A 17 -16.62 -7.35 -9.60
C ARG A 17 -16.98 -6.84 -8.19
N SER A 18 -16.07 -6.98 -7.23
CA SER A 18 -16.29 -6.50 -5.86
C SER A 18 -16.15 -5.00 -5.71
N THR A 19 -15.77 -4.29 -6.77
CA THR A 19 -15.33 -2.93 -6.71
C THR A 19 -16.38 -1.93 -7.14
N GLU A 20 -17.43 -1.87 -6.36
CA GLU A 20 -18.32 -0.71 -6.42
C GLU A 20 -17.63 0.57 -5.94
N GLY A 21 -16.46 0.47 -5.28
CA GLY A 21 -15.64 1.58 -4.80
C GLY A 21 -14.61 1.18 -3.75
N VAL A 22 -13.87 2.15 -3.23
CA VAL A 22 -13.02 2.00 -2.06
C VAL A 22 -13.86 2.18 -0.79
N ASP A 23 -13.60 1.36 0.22
CA ASP A 23 -14.32 1.42 1.50
C ASP A 23 -13.83 2.58 2.36
N ALA A 24 -12.52 2.85 2.35
CA ALA A 24 -11.90 4.00 3.01
C ALA A 24 -10.74 4.55 2.19
N SER A 25 -10.52 5.86 2.26
CA SER A 25 -9.47 6.56 1.53
C SER A 25 -8.97 7.73 2.37
N PHE A 26 -7.65 7.77 2.64
CA PHE A 26 -7.02 8.76 3.51
C PHE A 26 -5.52 8.84 3.23
N GLU A 27 -4.85 9.88 3.77
CA GLU A 27 -3.39 9.96 3.79
C GLU A 27 -2.85 9.21 5.01
N LEU A 28 -1.73 8.49 4.88
CA LEU A 28 -1.15 7.79 6.03
C LEU A 28 -0.80 8.74 7.18
N SER A 29 -0.44 9.98 6.86
CA SER A 29 -0.19 11.05 7.83
C SER A 29 -1.43 11.53 8.59
N ASP A 30 -2.63 11.15 8.17
CA ASP A 30 -3.86 11.52 8.89
C ASP A 30 -3.91 10.91 10.30
N PHE A 31 -3.18 9.81 10.55
CA PHE A 31 -3.03 9.27 11.90
C PHE A 31 -2.36 10.21 12.92
N LYS A 32 -1.75 11.31 12.47
CA LYS A 32 -1.28 12.39 13.35
C LYS A 32 -2.42 13.21 13.94
N LYS A 33 -3.53 13.31 13.23
CA LYS A 33 -4.64 14.16 13.57
C LYS A 33 -5.43 13.54 14.72
N THR A 34 -5.70 14.32 15.78
CA THR A 34 -6.45 13.85 16.94
C THR A 34 -7.91 13.57 16.63
N ASP A 35 -8.45 14.19 15.60
CA ASP A 35 -9.82 14.06 15.12
C ASP A 35 -9.99 13.05 13.98
N PHE A 36 -8.91 12.35 13.59
CA PHE A 36 -9.01 11.33 12.56
C PHE A 36 -9.84 10.13 13.03
N ASP A 37 -10.95 9.89 12.34
CA ASP A 37 -11.84 8.79 12.63
C ASP A 37 -11.27 7.44 12.20
N CYS A 38 -10.57 6.75 13.12
CA CYS A 38 -10.06 5.41 12.88
C CYS A 38 -11.18 4.36 12.68
N GLY A 39 -12.41 4.68 13.02
CA GLY A 39 -13.59 3.80 12.83
C GLY A 39 -13.88 3.50 11.36
N ILE A 40 -13.49 4.41 10.46
CA ILE A 40 -13.62 4.17 9.01
C ILE A 40 -12.77 2.99 8.52
N ILE A 41 -11.72 2.64 9.24
CA ILE A 41 -10.83 1.51 8.91
C ILE A 41 -11.25 0.28 9.71
N GLY A 42 -11.33 0.41 11.03
CA GLY A 42 -11.76 -0.63 11.98
C GLY A 42 -10.83 -1.85 12.02
N LYS A 43 -11.17 -2.76 12.92
CA LYS A 43 -10.54 -4.09 13.03
C LYS A 43 -11.14 -5.04 11.99
N ARG A 44 -10.98 -4.72 10.72
CA ARG A 44 -11.54 -5.47 9.60
C ARG A 44 -10.43 -6.11 8.80
N LYS A 45 -10.71 -7.27 8.20
CA LYS A 45 -9.83 -7.89 7.22
C LYS A 45 -10.04 -7.29 5.83
N GLY A 46 -8.94 -7.14 5.10
CA GLY A 46 -8.99 -6.57 3.76
C GLY A 46 -7.62 -6.32 3.17
N CYS A 47 -7.63 -5.68 2.02
CA CYS A 47 -6.44 -5.20 1.33
C CYS A 47 -6.39 -3.69 1.31
N TYR A 48 -5.21 -3.16 1.06
CA TYR A 48 -5.00 -1.75 0.88
C TYR A 48 -3.95 -1.50 -0.19
N ILE A 49 -4.10 -0.37 -0.87
CA ILE A 49 -3.18 0.10 -1.89
C ILE A 49 -2.62 1.43 -1.41
N ILE A 50 -1.29 1.53 -1.39
CA ILE A 50 -0.58 2.78 -1.12
C ILE A 50 -0.10 3.34 -2.45
N SER A 51 -0.45 4.59 -2.71
CA SER A 51 -0.11 5.30 -3.94
C SER A 51 0.44 6.69 -3.67
N SER A 52 1.17 7.23 -4.65
CA SER A 52 1.59 8.62 -4.62
C SER A 52 0.43 9.53 -5.00
N PRO A 53 0.15 10.58 -4.22
CA PRO A 53 -0.87 11.57 -4.59
C PRO A 53 -0.44 12.48 -5.74
N THR A 54 0.86 12.61 -6.01
CA THR A 54 1.40 13.64 -6.92
C THR A 54 2.37 13.13 -7.98
N LYS A 55 2.94 11.92 -7.82
CA LYS A 55 3.99 11.39 -8.69
C LYS A 55 3.59 10.08 -9.35
N GLN A 56 4.19 9.80 -10.49
CA GLN A 56 4.08 8.50 -11.15
C GLN A 56 5.44 7.81 -11.21
N ILE A 57 5.41 6.49 -11.05
CA ILE A 57 6.56 5.60 -11.14
C ILE A 57 6.52 4.93 -12.49
N GLU A 58 7.65 4.95 -13.22
CA GLU A 58 7.80 4.19 -14.45
C GLU A 58 8.24 2.77 -14.11
N TYR A 59 7.47 1.80 -14.56
CA TYR A 59 7.72 0.38 -14.35
C TYR A 59 8.44 -0.26 -15.53
N ALA A 60 8.93 -1.50 -15.35
CA ALA A 60 9.84 -2.19 -16.27
C ALA A 60 9.38 -2.25 -17.74
N ASN A 61 8.10 -2.22 -18.01
CA ASN A 61 7.54 -2.20 -19.38
C ASN A 61 7.26 -0.79 -19.93
N GLY A 62 7.78 0.25 -19.28
CA GLY A 62 7.57 1.66 -19.66
C GLY A 62 6.22 2.24 -19.29
N LYS A 63 5.30 1.45 -18.70
CA LYS A 63 4.03 1.96 -18.20
C LYS A 63 4.22 2.67 -16.87
N LYS A 64 3.39 3.68 -16.61
CA LYS A 64 3.45 4.50 -15.40
C LYS A 64 2.26 4.23 -14.49
N SER A 65 2.53 4.19 -13.19
CA SER A 65 1.53 4.07 -12.15
C SER A 65 1.93 4.89 -10.93
N SER A 66 0.94 5.39 -10.19
CA SER A 66 1.17 6.01 -8.87
C SER A 66 1.25 4.99 -7.72
N ILE A 67 1.02 3.70 -7.97
CA ILE A 67 0.98 2.68 -6.94
C ILE A 67 2.40 2.35 -6.47
N ILE A 68 2.57 2.37 -5.14
CA ILE A 68 3.84 2.08 -4.46
C ILE A 68 3.81 0.68 -3.85
N TYR A 69 2.69 0.31 -3.22
CA TYR A 69 2.60 -0.92 -2.44
C TYR A 69 1.16 -1.46 -2.40
N ILE A 70 1.03 -2.76 -2.45
CA ILE A 70 -0.22 -3.49 -2.22
C ILE A 70 0.00 -4.41 -1.02
N GLY A 71 -0.91 -4.38 -0.06
CA GLY A 71 -0.81 -5.21 1.15
C GLY A 71 -2.17 -5.67 1.65
N CYS A 72 -2.15 -6.58 2.62
CA CYS A 72 -3.35 -7.08 3.28
C CYS A 72 -3.15 -7.24 4.79
N SER A 73 -4.25 -7.34 5.50
CA SER A 73 -4.26 -7.67 6.91
C SER A 73 -5.62 -8.22 7.33
N ASP A 74 -5.63 -9.05 8.35
CA ASP A 74 -6.85 -9.45 9.05
C ASP A 74 -7.28 -8.42 10.10
N ASP A 75 -6.40 -7.47 10.43
CA ASP A 75 -6.67 -6.29 11.23
C ASP A 75 -6.04 -5.06 10.53
N LEU A 76 -6.83 -4.41 9.68
CA LEU A 76 -6.37 -3.27 8.88
C LEU A 76 -5.93 -2.09 9.73
N LEU A 77 -6.67 -1.78 10.81
CA LEU A 77 -6.33 -0.66 11.68
C LEU A 77 -4.96 -0.86 12.33
N ARG A 78 -4.72 -2.03 12.91
CA ARG A 78 -3.42 -2.37 13.51
C ARG A 78 -2.30 -2.29 12.47
N ARG A 79 -2.52 -2.85 11.28
CA ARG A 79 -1.52 -2.85 10.22
C ARG A 79 -1.17 -1.45 9.73
N LEU A 80 -2.16 -0.63 9.47
CA LEU A 80 -1.96 0.71 8.90
C LEU A 80 -1.48 1.71 9.95
N ARG A 81 -2.11 1.73 11.14
CA ARG A 81 -1.77 2.67 12.21
C ARG A 81 -0.51 2.24 12.96
N ASP A 82 -0.51 1.04 13.54
CA ASP A 82 0.53 0.67 14.50
C ASP A 82 1.82 0.23 13.79
N GLU A 83 1.72 -0.52 12.68
CA GLU A 83 2.88 -0.99 11.96
C GLU A 83 3.36 0.00 10.90
N HIS A 84 2.53 0.40 9.94
CA HIS A 84 3.01 1.29 8.87
C HIS A 84 3.26 2.70 9.36
N TYR A 85 2.30 3.30 10.07
CA TYR A 85 2.45 4.69 10.51
C TYR A 85 3.35 4.83 11.74
N MET A 86 2.95 4.26 12.89
CA MET A 86 3.63 4.50 14.18
C MET A 86 5.03 3.93 14.23
N LYS A 87 5.21 2.69 13.77
CA LYS A 87 6.48 1.98 13.90
C LYS A 87 7.51 2.41 12.86
N HIS A 88 7.08 2.79 11.67
CA HIS A 88 7.99 3.03 10.55
C HIS A 88 7.90 4.44 9.97
N TYR A 89 6.75 4.82 9.39
CA TYR A 89 6.63 6.08 8.67
C TYR A 89 6.85 7.30 9.56
N ARG A 90 6.20 7.35 10.73
CA ARG A 90 6.35 8.45 11.71
C ARG A 90 7.80 8.63 12.17
N VAL A 91 8.50 7.53 12.41
CA VAL A 91 9.91 7.57 12.83
C VAL A 91 10.77 8.22 11.75
N LEU A 92 10.62 7.78 10.50
CA LEU A 92 11.37 8.34 9.37
C LEU A 92 11.00 9.79 9.07
N GLU A 93 9.72 10.16 9.21
CA GLU A 93 9.23 11.52 8.95
C GLU A 93 9.72 12.53 9.99
N ASN A 94 9.82 12.12 11.26
CA ASN A 94 10.28 12.99 12.35
C ASN A 94 11.80 13.06 12.50
N ASP A 95 12.53 12.17 11.83
CA ASP A 95 13.97 12.11 11.95
C ASP A 95 14.63 13.09 10.97
N LYS A 96 15.05 14.23 11.51
CA LYS A 96 15.82 15.24 10.76
C LYS A 96 17.28 14.83 10.56
N ASP A 97 17.78 13.84 11.31
CA ASP A 97 19.13 13.31 11.23
C ASP A 97 19.18 11.99 10.46
N PHE A 98 19.01 12.07 9.18
CA PHE A 98 19.15 10.95 8.24
C PHE A 98 20.49 10.18 8.35
N GLY A 99 21.46 10.72 9.12
CA GLY A 99 22.78 10.13 9.30
C GLY A 99 22.80 8.87 10.16
N ILE A 100 22.08 8.85 11.25
CA ILE A 100 22.08 7.74 12.23
C ILE A 100 21.24 6.57 11.71
N TYR A 101 20.18 6.85 10.94
CA TYR A 101 19.25 5.86 10.42
C TYR A 101 19.60 5.30 9.05
N LYS A 102 20.70 5.77 8.40
CA LYS A 102 21.16 5.17 7.13
C LYS A 102 21.28 3.64 7.21
N ASN A 103 21.74 3.13 8.34
CA ASN A 103 21.85 1.69 8.56
C ASN A 103 20.50 1.02 8.86
N TYR A 104 19.62 1.72 9.59
CA TYR A 104 18.28 1.23 9.89
C TYR A 104 17.39 1.24 8.65
N VAL A 105 17.48 2.29 7.84
CA VAL A 105 16.77 2.44 6.55
C VAL A 105 17.26 1.42 5.52
N ARG A 106 18.55 1.01 5.55
CA ARG A 106 19.06 -0.11 4.73
C ARG A 106 18.53 -1.47 5.19
N MET A 107 18.19 -1.61 6.46
CA MET A 107 17.62 -2.84 7.03
C MET A 107 16.10 -2.89 6.90
N MET A 108 15.44 -1.75 6.82
CA MET A 108 14.01 -1.66 6.50
C MET A 108 13.83 -1.84 5.00
N SER A 109 12.79 -2.58 4.63
CA SER A 109 12.42 -2.73 3.23
C SER A 109 12.33 -1.36 2.56
N ASP A 110 12.81 -1.23 1.33
CA ASP A 110 12.79 -0.02 0.49
C ASP A 110 11.39 0.63 0.42
N LYS A 111 10.36 -0.13 0.75
CA LYS A 111 8.96 0.28 0.82
C LYS A 111 8.73 1.63 1.52
N TYR A 112 9.31 1.82 2.71
CA TYR A 112 9.08 3.05 3.48
C TYR A 112 9.84 4.24 2.93
N GLN A 113 10.99 4.01 2.27
CA GLN A 113 11.71 5.06 1.54
C GLN A 113 10.88 5.55 0.34
N TYR A 114 10.28 4.64 -0.41
CA TYR A 114 9.36 5.00 -1.49
C TYR A 114 8.14 5.76 -0.97
N MET A 115 7.58 5.34 0.16
CA MET A 115 6.45 6.02 0.80
C MET A 115 6.80 7.45 1.21
N LEU A 116 7.98 7.69 1.78
CA LEU A 116 8.45 9.03 2.14
C LEU A 116 8.67 9.91 0.92
N TYR A 117 9.31 9.36 -0.12
CA TYR A 117 9.65 10.11 -1.32
C TYR A 117 8.42 10.46 -2.16
N TYR A 118 7.52 9.48 -2.34
CA TYR A 118 6.35 9.62 -3.21
C TYR A 118 5.10 10.14 -2.51
N GLY A 119 5.04 10.08 -1.19
CA GLY A 119 3.83 10.29 -0.40
C GLY A 119 3.02 9.01 -0.21
N CYS A 120 2.02 9.05 0.65
CA CYS A 120 1.27 7.87 1.07
C CYS A 120 -0.23 8.15 1.10
N HIS A 121 -0.87 8.08 -0.05
CA HIS A 121 -2.31 7.95 -0.12
C HIS A 121 -2.71 6.49 0.04
N VAL A 122 -3.69 6.20 0.88
CA VAL A 122 -4.14 4.84 1.21
C VAL A 122 -5.58 4.65 0.76
N ASP A 123 -5.81 3.64 -0.07
CA ASP A 123 -7.14 3.15 -0.42
C ASP A 123 -7.36 1.76 0.16
N VAL A 124 -8.45 1.57 0.89
CA VAL A 124 -8.77 0.35 1.63
C VAL A 124 -9.96 -0.35 1.02
N PHE A 125 -9.87 -1.67 0.92
CA PHE A 125 -10.90 -2.59 0.42
C PHE A 125 -11.16 -3.68 1.46
N TYR A 126 -12.37 -3.74 2.02
CA TYR A 126 -12.73 -4.79 2.97
C TYR A 126 -12.97 -6.12 2.26
N CYS A 127 -12.53 -7.20 2.89
CA CYS A 127 -12.95 -8.54 2.49
C CYS A 127 -14.46 -8.72 2.73
N LYS A 128 -15.13 -9.37 1.78
CA LYS A 128 -16.56 -9.66 1.87
C LYS A 128 -16.77 -11.16 2.12
N GLY A 129 -17.72 -11.49 2.99
CA GLY A 129 -18.06 -12.89 3.28
C GLY A 129 -16.85 -13.68 3.77
N ASN A 130 -16.60 -14.84 3.13
CA ASN A 130 -15.50 -15.75 3.47
C ASN A 130 -14.19 -15.44 2.73
N GLN A 131 -14.06 -14.30 2.06
CA GLN A 131 -12.85 -13.91 1.35
C GLN A 131 -11.66 -13.80 2.33
N LEU A 132 -10.54 -14.45 1.99
CA LEU A 132 -9.30 -14.34 2.74
C LEU A 132 -8.50 -13.13 2.24
N SER A 133 -7.96 -12.34 3.18
CA SER A 133 -7.18 -11.14 2.85
C SER A 133 -5.97 -11.44 1.97
N LYS A 134 -5.27 -12.56 2.22
CA LYS A 134 -4.13 -13.01 1.41
C LYS A 134 -4.51 -13.37 -0.03
N ASN A 135 -5.65 -14.02 -0.23
CA ASN A 135 -6.12 -14.36 -1.58
C ASN A 135 -6.48 -13.08 -2.35
N PHE A 136 -7.09 -12.13 -1.67
CA PHE A 136 -7.39 -10.83 -2.24
C PHE A 136 -6.12 -10.05 -2.62
N GLU A 137 -5.11 -9.99 -1.74
CA GLU A 137 -3.80 -9.41 -2.04
C GLU A 137 -3.14 -10.08 -3.26
N SER A 138 -3.13 -11.42 -3.30
CA SER A 138 -2.56 -12.18 -4.42
C SER A 138 -3.24 -11.87 -5.74
N THR A 139 -4.55 -11.72 -5.75
CA THR A 139 -5.31 -11.33 -6.96
C THR A 139 -4.93 -9.92 -7.42
N LEU A 140 -4.81 -8.96 -6.50
CA LEU A 140 -4.37 -7.60 -6.82
C LEU A 140 -2.95 -7.57 -7.37
N LEU A 141 -2.03 -8.30 -6.73
CA LEU A 141 -0.63 -8.38 -7.18
C LEU A 141 -0.50 -9.05 -8.54
N ALA A 142 -1.26 -10.12 -8.81
CA ALA A 142 -1.30 -10.77 -10.11
C ALA A 142 -1.81 -9.82 -11.21
N SER A 143 -2.91 -9.12 -10.96
CA SER A 143 -3.45 -8.13 -11.89
C SER A 143 -2.47 -6.97 -12.15
N PHE A 144 -1.76 -6.52 -11.12
CA PHE A 144 -0.72 -5.51 -11.27
C PHE A 144 0.42 -6.04 -12.14
N TYR A 145 0.89 -7.26 -11.86
CA TYR A 145 1.96 -7.90 -12.63
C TYR A 145 1.58 -8.08 -14.10
N ASP A 146 0.36 -8.50 -14.39
CA ASP A 146 -0.13 -8.65 -15.77
C ASP A 146 -0.09 -7.34 -16.55
N THR A 147 -0.34 -6.23 -15.85
CA THR A 147 -0.36 -4.88 -16.45
C THR A 147 1.04 -4.29 -16.60
N PHE A 148 1.90 -4.42 -15.57
CA PHE A 148 3.18 -3.72 -15.44
C PHE A 148 4.41 -4.62 -15.58
N ARG A 149 4.23 -5.94 -15.66
CA ARG A 149 5.28 -6.98 -15.78
C ARG A 149 6.28 -7.00 -14.62
N CYS A 150 5.89 -6.47 -13.47
CA CYS A 150 6.63 -6.49 -12.23
C CYS A 150 5.67 -6.27 -11.04
N THR A 151 6.15 -6.44 -9.82
CA THR A 151 5.42 -6.05 -8.62
C THR A 151 5.57 -4.56 -8.35
N PRO A 152 4.68 -3.93 -7.56
CA PRO A 152 4.89 -2.56 -7.10
C PRO A 152 6.25 -2.40 -6.41
N VAL A 153 6.89 -1.25 -6.57
CA VAL A 153 8.25 -0.99 -6.02
C VAL A 153 8.39 -1.30 -4.54
N GLY A 154 7.37 -1.03 -3.75
CA GLY A 154 7.35 -1.35 -2.32
C GLY A 154 7.16 -2.85 -1.99
N ASN A 155 6.76 -3.67 -2.96
CA ASN A 155 6.62 -5.12 -2.83
C ASN A 155 7.86 -5.88 -3.30
N ALA A 156 8.75 -5.25 -4.07
CA ALA A 156 9.89 -5.89 -4.73
C ALA A 156 10.87 -6.61 -3.77
N ALA A 157 10.99 -6.14 -2.53
CA ALA A 157 11.84 -6.76 -1.53
C ALA A 157 11.45 -8.21 -1.16
N ARG A 158 10.24 -8.65 -1.52
CA ARG A 158 9.79 -10.05 -1.33
C ARG A 158 10.13 -10.95 -2.51
N SER A 159 10.15 -10.43 -3.72
CA SER A 159 10.47 -11.22 -4.92
C SER A 159 11.95 -11.63 -4.99
N ASN A 160 12.85 -10.80 -4.48
CA ASN A 160 14.28 -11.12 -4.43
C ASN A 160 14.67 -12.20 -3.41
N ARG A 161 13.74 -12.65 -2.56
CA ARG A 161 13.97 -13.74 -1.61
C ARG A 161 13.59 -15.13 -2.15
N VAL A 162 12.82 -15.20 -3.21
CA VAL A 162 12.34 -16.46 -3.82
C VAL A 162 13.31 -16.96 -4.91
N GLU A 163 14.19 -16.10 -5.45
CA GLU A 163 15.15 -16.46 -6.50
C GLU A 163 16.54 -16.85 -5.97
N LYS A 164 16.67 -17.10 -4.66
CA LYS A 164 17.95 -17.53 -4.03
C LYS A 164 17.87 -18.89 -3.34
N GLU A 165 16.94 -19.74 -3.74
CA GLU A 165 16.97 -21.16 -3.38
C GLU A 165 17.36 -22.03 -4.60
#